data_a5d090a0a9cf3c75f8438499afa94e22
#
_entry.id   a5d090a0a9cf3c75f8438499afa94e22
#
_cell.length_a   1.000
_cell.length_b   1.000
_cell.length_c   1.000
_cell.angle_alpha   90.00
_cell.angle_beta   90.00
_cell.angle_gamma   90.00
#
_symmetry.space_group_name_H-M   'P 1'
#
loop_
_entity.id
_entity.type
_entity.pdbx_description
1 polymer ?
#
loop_
_entity_poly.entity_id
_entity_poly.type
_entity_poly.pdbx_seq_one_letter_code
_entity_poly.pdbx_strand_id
1 'polypeptide(L)'
;MIYSGWSDFYQDPDTTKIYYSTAPGISYDAAKFLASKEVVAVGLDTCCVDARPDPNDPKSFKQPKGTPQNQTFPVHDYFLTKVGIHTLENLNLKKLANESVYESCTIILPLKSKGSAGSPIRPVAIGEAA
;
A
#
# COMPACT_ATOMS: atom_id res chain seq x y z
N MET A 1 8.93 0.87 -2.01
CA MET A 1 7.79 1.72 -1.57
C MET A 1 7.25 2.46 -2.79
N ILE A 2 5.94 2.73 -2.84
CA ILE A 2 5.25 3.36 -3.96
C ILE A 2 4.53 4.59 -3.42
N TYR A 3 4.88 5.77 -3.93
CA TYR A 3 4.23 7.02 -3.59
C TYR A 3 3.23 7.41 -4.69
N SER A 4 1.97 7.53 -4.34
CA SER A 4 0.87 7.90 -5.23
C SER A 4 0.44 9.36 -5.06
N GLY A 5 0.82 10.01 -3.97
CA GLY A 5 0.32 11.31 -3.53
C GLY A 5 -1.02 11.24 -2.80
N TRP A 6 -1.60 10.04 -2.65
CA TRP A 6 -2.91 9.88 -2.01
C TRP A 6 -2.91 10.28 -0.54
N SER A 7 -1.77 10.18 0.14
CA SER A 7 -1.62 10.61 1.54
C SER A 7 -1.91 12.10 1.77
N ASP A 8 -1.93 12.93 0.73
CA ASP A 8 -2.30 14.35 0.87
C ASP A 8 -3.75 14.53 1.35
N PHE A 9 -4.64 13.58 1.05
CA PHE A 9 -6.02 13.56 1.54
C PHE A 9 -6.15 13.16 3.02
N TYR A 10 -5.12 12.57 3.61
CA TYR A 10 -5.17 12.10 5.00
C TYR A 10 -5.09 13.23 6.02
N GLN A 11 -4.33 14.29 5.74
CA GLN A 11 -4.04 15.35 6.70
C GLN A 11 -5.13 16.42 6.82
N ASP A 12 -5.98 16.53 5.81
CA ASP A 12 -7.06 17.51 5.78
C ASP A 12 -8.35 16.88 6.32
N PRO A 13 -8.94 17.43 7.41
CA PRO A 13 -10.18 16.92 7.99
C PRO A 13 -11.35 16.83 7.00
N ASP A 14 -11.40 17.73 6.02
CA ASP A 14 -12.48 17.76 5.03
C ASP A 14 -12.31 16.66 3.97
N THR A 15 -11.09 16.22 3.72
CA THR A 15 -10.75 15.22 2.70
C THR A 15 -10.41 13.85 3.27
N THR A 16 -10.25 13.70 4.59
CA THR A 16 -9.95 12.42 5.25
C THR A 16 -10.97 11.32 4.92
N LYS A 17 -12.23 11.67 4.70
CA LYS A 17 -13.26 10.72 4.27
C LYS A 17 -12.95 10.14 2.89
N ILE A 18 -12.42 10.96 1.97
CA ILE A 18 -11.99 10.53 0.63
C ILE A 18 -10.88 9.52 0.77
N TYR A 19 -9.89 9.79 1.62
CA TYR A 19 -8.73 8.92 1.84
C TYR A 19 -9.11 7.48 2.17
N TYR A 20 -10.14 7.29 3.02
CA TYR A 20 -10.58 5.96 3.44
C TYR A 20 -11.71 5.36 2.60
N SER A 21 -12.50 6.18 1.90
CA SER A 21 -13.63 5.69 1.13
C SER A 21 -13.24 5.17 -0.25
N THR A 22 -12.24 5.79 -0.85
CA THR A 22 -11.70 5.41 -2.16
C THR A 22 -10.18 5.52 -2.13
N ALA A 23 -9.47 4.76 -2.90
CA ALA A 23 -8.01 4.86 -3.01
C ALA A 23 -7.48 4.12 -4.25
N PRO A 24 -6.41 4.63 -4.86
CA PRO A 24 -5.64 3.85 -5.82
C PRO A 24 -4.98 2.66 -5.10
N GLY A 25 -4.69 1.62 -5.84
CA GLY A 25 -4.01 0.43 -5.33
C GLY A 25 -3.19 -0.24 -6.41
N ILE A 26 -2.60 -1.38 -6.08
CA ILE A 26 -1.79 -2.18 -6.98
C ILE A 26 -2.70 -3.13 -7.75
N SER A 27 -2.53 -3.24 -9.07
CA SER A 27 -3.22 -4.27 -9.84
C SER A 27 -2.69 -5.66 -9.50
N TYR A 28 -3.52 -6.69 -9.70
CA TYR A 28 -3.13 -8.07 -9.42
C TYR A 28 -1.91 -8.51 -10.25
N ASP A 29 -1.79 -8.05 -11.51
CA ASP A 29 -0.63 -8.33 -12.34
C ASP A 29 0.64 -7.60 -11.86
N ALA A 30 0.51 -6.36 -11.37
CA ALA A 30 1.63 -5.67 -10.72
C ALA A 30 2.06 -6.38 -9.43
N ALA A 31 1.13 -6.92 -8.66
CA ALA A 31 1.46 -7.72 -7.48
C ALA A 31 2.26 -8.99 -7.85
N LYS A 32 1.86 -9.70 -8.91
CA LYS A 32 2.63 -10.85 -9.41
C LYS A 32 4.02 -10.46 -9.92
N PHE A 33 4.12 -9.32 -10.60
CA PHE A 33 5.41 -8.79 -11.04
C PHE A 33 6.33 -8.49 -9.85
N LEU A 34 5.84 -7.81 -8.81
CA LEU A 34 6.62 -7.53 -7.61
C LEU A 34 7.06 -8.83 -6.90
N ALA A 35 6.17 -9.81 -6.81
CA ALA A 35 6.51 -11.13 -6.25
C ALA A 35 7.61 -11.83 -7.06
N SER A 36 7.60 -11.72 -8.40
CA SER A 36 8.65 -12.29 -9.26
C SER A 36 10.01 -11.61 -9.07
N LYS A 37 10.07 -10.46 -8.42
CA LYS A 37 11.29 -9.75 -8.03
C LYS A 37 11.76 -10.10 -6.61
N GLU A 38 11.11 -11.05 -5.96
CA GLU A 38 11.46 -11.56 -4.63
C GLU A 38 11.48 -10.46 -3.55
N VAL A 39 10.62 -9.44 -3.70
CA VAL A 39 10.49 -8.39 -2.69
C VAL A 39 9.92 -8.97 -1.39
N VAL A 40 10.41 -8.53 -0.26
CA VAL A 40 9.95 -9.01 1.06
C VAL A 40 8.78 -8.19 1.62
N ALA A 41 8.63 -6.96 1.15
CA ALA A 41 7.54 -6.08 1.56
C ALA A 41 7.19 -5.08 0.46
N VAL A 42 5.94 -4.64 0.42
CA VAL A 42 5.45 -3.59 -0.47
C VAL A 42 4.77 -2.53 0.39
N GLY A 43 5.15 -1.28 0.20
CA GLY A 43 4.62 -0.15 0.98
C GLY A 43 4.00 0.93 0.10
N LEU A 44 2.84 1.45 0.52
CA LEU A 44 2.12 2.53 -0.14
C LEU A 44 1.73 3.64 0.84
N ASP A 45 1.47 4.81 0.28
CA ASP A 45 0.89 5.96 0.98
C ASP A 45 -0.64 5.96 0.99
N THR A 46 -1.26 4.86 0.59
CA THR A 46 -2.70 4.61 0.63
C THR A 46 -3.10 3.80 1.85
N CYS A 47 -4.38 3.82 2.19
CA CYS A 47 -4.92 3.04 3.32
C CYS A 47 -4.99 1.53 3.05
N CYS A 48 -4.71 1.09 1.83
CA CYS A 48 -4.86 -0.30 1.40
C CYS A 48 -3.98 -0.56 0.16
N VAL A 49 -3.35 -1.74 0.06
CA VAL A 49 -2.62 -2.13 -1.15
C VAL A 49 -3.56 -2.46 -2.31
N ASP A 50 -4.78 -2.93 -2.02
CA ASP A 50 -5.82 -3.08 -3.03
C ASP A 50 -6.49 -1.74 -3.33
N ALA A 51 -6.86 -1.53 -4.60
CA ALA A 51 -7.66 -0.37 -4.97
C ALA A 51 -9.05 -0.42 -4.32
N ARG A 52 -9.50 0.71 -3.82
CA ARG A 52 -10.84 0.89 -3.24
C ARG A 52 -11.70 1.70 -4.19
N PRO A 53 -12.74 1.11 -4.77
CA PRO A 53 -13.67 1.84 -5.63
C PRO A 53 -14.46 2.87 -4.84
N ASP A 54 -14.90 3.93 -5.51
CA ASP A 54 -15.81 4.91 -4.92
C ASP A 54 -17.12 4.22 -4.53
N PRO A 55 -17.53 4.24 -3.26
CA PRO A 55 -18.79 3.64 -2.82
C PRO A 55 -20.03 4.30 -3.45
N ASN A 56 -19.90 5.58 -3.91
CA ASN A 56 -20.98 6.30 -4.57
C ASN A 56 -21.06 6.00 -6.08
N ASP A 57 -19.97 5.51 -6.67
CA ASP A 57 -19.92 5.07 -8.07
C ASP A 57 -19.13 3.76 -8.22
N PRO A 58 -19.62 2.66 -7.67
CA PRO A 58 -18.93 1.37 -7.75
C PRO A 58 -18.81 0.83 -9.18
N LYS A 59 -19.57 1.37 -10.14
CA LYS A 59 -19.49 0.98 -11.55
C LYS A 59 -18.32 1.63 -12.29
N SER A 60 -17.75 2.70 -11.76
CA SER A 60 -16.56 3.37 -12.33
C SER A 60 -15.31 2.50 -12.22
N PHE A 61 -15.28 1.59 -11.25
CA PHE A 61 -14.15 0.69 -11.03
C PHE A 61 -14.37 -0.66 -11.74
N LYS A 62 -13.45 -0.96 -12.65
CA LYS A 62 -13.38 -2.28 -13.29
C LYS A 62 -12.13 -3.00 -12.82
N GLN A 63 -12.32 -4.19 -12.26
CA GLN A 63 -11.19 -5.05 -11.93
C GLN A 63 -10.33 -5.31 -13.18
N PRO A 64 -9.00 -5.13 -13.10
CA PRO A 64 -8.09 -5.48 -14.17
C PRO A 64 -8.26 -6.94 -14.61
N LYS A 65 -8.03 -7.22 -15.89
CA LYS A 65 -8.06 -8.58 -16.42
C LYS A 65 -7.09 -9.48 -15.66
N GLY A 66 -7.53 -10.68 -15.32
CA GLY A 66 -6.71 -11.65 -14.56
C GLY A 66 -6.82 -11.53 -13.04
N THR A 67 -7.57 -10.55 -12.53
CA THR A 67 -7.87 -10.47 -11.10
C THR A 67 -8.81 -11.62 -10.71
N PRO A 68 -8.54 -12.35 -9.60
CA PRO A 68 -9.43 -13.39 -9.10
C PRO A 68 -10.84 -12.86 -8.84
N GLN A 69 -11.83 -13.60 -9.33
CA GLN A 69 -13.23 -13.26 -9.09
C GLN A 69 -13.61 -13.63 -7.65
N ASN A 70 -14.57 -12.91 -7.08
CA ASN A 70 -15.08 -13.15 -5.72
C ASN A 70 -14.07 -12.94 -4.58
N GLN A 71 -13.03 -12.16 -4.81
CA GLN A 71 -12.11 -11.70 -3.77
C GLN A 71 -12.22 -10.18 -3.60
N THR A 72 -12.52 -9.75 -2.38
CA THR A 72 -12.63 -8.31 -2.06
C THR A 72 -11.25 -7.64 -2.05
N PHE A 73 -10.21 -8.36 -1.59
CA PHE A 73 -8.84 -7.88 -1.46
C PHE A 73 -7.87 -8.87 -2.12
N PRO A 74 -7.85 -8.96 -3.46
CA PRO A 74 -7.04 -9.97 -4.16
C PRO A 74 -5.54 -9.77 -4.01
N VAL A 75 -5.06 -8.54 -3.87
CA VAL A 75 -3.63 -8.26 -3.68
C VAL A 75 -3.19 -8.62 -2.27
N HIS A 76 -3.99 -8.31 -1.24
CA HIS A 76 -3.73 -8.77 0.12
C HIS A 76 -3.66 -10.30 0.21
N ASP A 77 -4.67 -10.99 -0.34
CA ASP A 77 -4.66 -12.46 -0.34
C ASP A 77 -3.40 -12.99 -1.03
N TYR A 78 -3.04 -12.45 -2.17
CA TYR A 78 -1.86 -12.88 -2.89
C TYR A 78 -0.58 -12.64 -2.10
N PHE A 79 -0.36 -11.41 -1.61
CA PHE A 79 0.85 -11.07 -0.87
C PHE A 79 0.98 -11.83 0.44
N LEU A 80 -0.04 -11.76 1.30
CA LEU A 80 0.05 -12.25 2.66
C LEU A 80 -0.11 -13.78 2.73
N THR A 81 -1.02 -14.36 1.93
CA THR A 81 -1.36 -15.78 2.07
C THR A 81 -0.71 -16.69 1.03
N LYS A 82 -0.39 -16.19 -0.17
CA LYS A 82 0.17 -17.02 -1.24
C LYS A 82 1.68 -16.94 -1.33
N VAL A 83 2.26 -15.74 -1.14
CA VAL A 83 3.69 -15.52 -1.40
C VAL A 83 4.48 -14.97 -0.21
N GLY A 84 3.84 -14.63 0.91
CA GLY A 84 4.50 -14.20 2.14
C GLY A 84 5.15 -12.81 2.06
N ILE A 85 4.61 -11.90 1.24
CA ILE A 85 5.07 -10.52 1.12
C ILE A 85 4.30 -9.65 2.12
N HIS A 86 5.00 -8.90 2.95
CA HIS A 86 4.38 -7.96 3.90
C HIS A 86 3.80 -6.74 3.19
N THR A 87 2.66 -6.24 3.68
CA THR A 87 2.06 -4.97 3.23
C THR A 87 2.29 -3.88 4.27
N LEU A 88 2.69 -2.70 3.82
CA LEU A 88 2.89 -1.50 4.64
C LEU A 88 1.96 -0.42 4.09
N GLU A 89 1.05 0.06 4.91
CA GLU A 89 -0.02 0.97 4.50
C GLU A 89 0.04 2.27 5.29
N ASN A 90 -0.63 3.31 4.79
CA ASN A 90 -0.62 4.65 5.40
C ASN A 90 0.79 5.25 5.56
N LEU A 91 1.70 4.96 4.66
CA LEU A 91 3.07 5.49 4.75
C LEU A 91 3.10 6.98 4.38
N ASN A 92 3.82 7.78 5.16
CA ASN A 92 4.13 9.15 4.78
C ASN A 92 5.41 9.16 3.92
N LEU A 93 5.24 9.06 2.61
CA LEU A 93 6.34 9.00 1.65
C LEU A 93 6.65 10.34 0.99
N LYS A 94 5.89 11.40 1.29
CA LYS A 94 6.00 12.71 0.61
C LYS A 94 7.39 13.31 0.70
N LYS A 95 8.04 13.22 1.87
CA LYS A 95 9.39 13.73 2.04
C LYS A 95 10.41 13.00 1.17
N LEU A 96 10.38 11.66 1.16
CA LEU A 96 11.27 10.85 0.33
C LEU A 96 11.09 11.18 -1.17
N ALA A 97 9.83 11.33 -1.61
CA ALA A 97 9.51 11.67 -2.99
C ALA A 97 10.02 13.07 -3.36
N ASN A 98 9.80 14.07 -2.51
CA ASN A 98 10.24 15.46 -2.76
C ASN A 98 11.76 15.60 -2.80
N GLU A 99 12.48 14.81 -2.00
CA GLU A 99 13.94 14.79 -1.96
C GLU A 99 14.54 13.80 -2.97
N SER A 100 13.72 13.16 -3.81
CA SER A 100 14.15 12.18 -4.81
C SER A 100 14.96 11.02 -4.23
N VAL A 101 14.64 10.59 -3.00
CA VAL A 101 15.30 9.47 -2.33
C VAL A 101 14.70 8.16 -2.83
N TYR A 102 15.35 7.51 -3.78
CA TYR A 102 14.88 6.25 -4.39
C TYR A 102 15.46 5.02 -3.71
N GLU A 103 16.59 5.15 -3.05
CA GLU A 103 17.27 4.09 -2.31
C GLU A 103 17.47 4.50 -0.86
N SER A 104 17.14 3.63 0.08
CA SER A 104 17.27 3.90 1.51
C SER A 104 17.40 2.62 2.33
N CYS A 105 18.09 2.69 3.44
CA CYS A 105 17.98 1.70 4.50
C CYS A 105 16.67 1.93 5.25
N THR A 106 15.70 1.03 5.11
CA THR A 106 14.39 1.16 5.75
C THR A 106 14.30 0.24 6.96
N ILE A 107 14.00 0.81 8.13
CA ILE A 107 13.83 0.11 9.40
C ILE A 107 12.33 0.03 9.69
N ILE A 108 11.81 -1.20 9.84
CA ILE A 108 10.39 -1.48 10.09
C ILE A 108 10.31 -2.41 11.30
N LEU A 109 9.78 -1.89 12.40
CA LEU A 109 9.72 -2.60 13.66
C LEU A 109 8.26 -2.75 14.12
N PRO A 110 7.61 -3.88 13.82
CA PRO A 110 6.28 -4.17 14.33
C PRO A 110 6.31 -4.44 15.83
N LEU A 111 5.18 -4.19 16.50
CA LEU A 111 5.00 -4.59 17.89
C LEU A 111 4.97 -6.12 17.97
N LYS A 112 5.63 -6.66 19.00
CA LYS A 112 5.62 -8.11 19.26
C LYS A 112 4.37 -8.49 20.04
N SER A 113 3.25 -8.66 19.35
CA SER A 113 1.96 -9.01 19.93
C SER A 113 1.60 -10.46 19.61
N LYS A 114 1.24 -11.25 20.63
CA LYS A 114 0.83 -12.64 20.44
C LYS A 114 -0.53 -12.71 19.74
N GLY A 115 -0.61 -13.48 18.64
CA GLY A 115 -1.85 -13.70 17.91
C GLY A 115 -2.28 -12.53 17.04
N SER A 116 -1.43 -11.51 16.84
CA SER A 116 -1.73 -10.36 15.99
C SER A 116 -1.33 -10.66 14.53
N ALA A 117 -2.23 -10.36 13.60
CA ALA A 117 -1.99 -10.45 12.16
C ALA A 117 -1.37 -9.16 11.58
N GLY A 118 -1.40 -8.06 12.33
CA GLY A 118 -0.86 -6.78 11.94
C GLY A 118 -0.45 -5.94 13.16
N SER A 119 0.24 -4.85 12.92
CA SER A 119 0.76 -3.98 13.98
C SER A 119 0.91 -2.55 13.48
N PRO A 120 0.61 -1.54 14.32
CA PRO A 120 1.13 -0.21 14.09
C PRO A 120 2.65 -0.24 14.01
N ILE A 121 3.18 0.54 13.06
CA ILE A 121 4.63 0.69 12.86
C ILE A 121 4.99 2.17 12.72
N ARG A 122 6.22 2.51 13.05
CA ARG A 122 6.83 3.79 12.68
C ARG A 122 8.07 3.50 11.84
N PRO A 123 7.92 3.34 10.54
CA PRO A 123 9.07 3.08 9.66
C PRO A 123 9.97 4.31 9.59
N VAL A 124 11.27 4.06 9.50
CA VAL A 124 12.30 5.09 9.31
C VAL A 124 13.12 4.71 8.07
N ALA A 125 13.31 5.66 7.17
CA ALA A 125 14.17 5.52 6.02
C ALA A 125 15.40 6.42 6.18
N ILE A 126 16.59 5.86 5.95
CA ILE A 126 17.87 6.56 5.96
C ILE A 126 18.43 6.42 4.55
N GLY A 127 18.57 7.54 3.85
CA GLY A 127 19.06 7.61 2.47
C GLY A 127 19.56 9.02 2.13
N GLU A 128 20.20 9.13 1.00
CA GLU A 128 20.68 10.41 0.47
C GLU A 128 19.74 10.88 -0.65
N ALA A 129 19.53 12.19 -0.74
CA ALA A 129 18.83 12.80 -1.85
C ALA A 129 19.63 12.63 -3.16
N ALA A 130 18.94 12.38 -4.26
CA ALA A 130 19.55 12.24 -5.57
C ALA A 130 19.91 13.61 -6.18
#